data_79b1a4ffc6a38f5c9009b70040510a3b
#
_entry.id   79b1a4ffc6a38f5c9009b70040510a3b
#
_cell.length_a   1.000
_cell.length_b   1.000
_cell.length_c   1.000
_cell.angle_alpha   90.00
_cell.angle_beta   90.00
_cell.angle_gamma   90.00
#
_symmetry.space_group_name_H-M   'P 1'
#
loop_
_entity.id
_entity.type
_entity.pdbx_description
1 polymer ?
#
loop_
_entity_poly.entity_id
_entity_poly.type
_entity_poly.pdbx_seq_one_letter_code
_entity_poly.pdbx_strand_id
1 'polypeptide(L)'
;RQRQMCIRDRSNSEQFKIIKNVTAKVCEEHGVNPCIAMAQVKNFLIDTPVIENMKPEAISEVIFKDKPQATADFNAKMHSKGINENINLDRSFTLKKAENHSIKTDSGIEITFPSDTLLDNEHLEFIDEADGTISIRLKNITKIINR
;
A
#
# COMPACT_ATOMS: atom_id res chain seq x y z
N ARG A 1 -26.90 13.84 -18.37
CA ARG A 1 -25.64 14.03 -19.06
C ARG A 1 -24.44 13.66 -18.18
N GLN A 2 -23.53 12.97 -18.78
CA GLN A 2 -22.32 12.54 -18.12
C GLN A 2 -21.28 13.65 -18.16
N ARG A 3 -20.82 14.05 -17.01
CA ARG A 3 -19.72 14.99 -16.93
C ARG A 3 -18.44 14.24 -16.60
N GLN A 4 -17.41 14.51 -17.35
CA GLN A 4 -16.12 13.88 -17.07
C GLN A 4 -15.57 14.42 -15.75
N MET A 5 -15.18 13.52 -14.88
CA MET A 5 -14.64 13.90 -13.60
C MET A 5 -13.25 14.52 -13.77
N CYS A 6 -13.08 15.70 -13.19
CA CYS A 6 -11.79 16.34 -13.13
C CYS A 6 -10.90 15.55 -12.16
N ILE A 7 -9.60 15.51 -12.43
CA ILE A 7 -8.66 14.79 -11.58
C ILE A 7 -8.76 15.27 -10.13
N ARG A 8 -8.92 16.57 -9.94
CA ARG A 8 -9.05 17.15 -8.61
C ARG A 8 -10.31 16.71 -7.87
N ASP A 9 -11.32 16.29 -8.63
CA ASP A 9 -12.61 15.91 -8.05
C ASP A 9 -12.70 14.45 -7.70
N ARG A 10 -11.62 13.70 -7.89
CA ARG A 10 -11.64 12.29 -7.54
C ARG A 10 -11.85 12.14 -6.05
N SER A 11 -12.70 11.18 -5.71
CA SER A 11 -12.97 10.90 -4.30
C SER A 11 -11.73 10.31 -3.62
N ASN A 12 -11.71 10.38 -2.29
CA ASN A 12 -10.66 9.74 -1.50
C ASN A 12 -10.55 8.26 -1.82
N SER A 13 -11.68 7.62 -1.94
CA SER A 13 -11.76 6.18 -2.23
C SER A 13 -11.13 5.84 -3.57
N GLU A 14 -11.41 6.64 -4.60
CA GLU A 14 -10.86 6.42 -5.93
C GLU A 14 -9.36 6.63 -5.96
N GLN A 15 -8.89 7.68 -5.32
CA GLN A 15 -7.45 7.97 -5.26
C GLN A 15 -6.71 6.86 -4.54
N PHE A 16 -7.21 6.43 -3.40
CA PHE A 16 -6.59 5.37 -2.63
C PHE A 16 -6.56 4.06 -3.42
N LYS A 17 -7.65 3.76 -4.13
CA LYS A 17 -7.75 2.58 -4.97
C LYS A 17 -6.70 2.59 -6.09
N ILE A 18 -6.52 3.74 -6.72
CA ILE A 18 -5.51 3.88 -7.77
C ILE A 18 -4.11 3.66 -7.20
N ILE A 19 -3.80 4.26 -6.05
CA ILE A 19 -2.51 4.08 -5.39
C ILE A 19 -2.29 2.59 -5.10
N LYS A 20 -3.29 1.94 -4.54
CA LYS A 20 -3.20 0.52 -4.20
C LYS A 20 -2.96 -0.35 -5.44
N ASN A 21 -3.73 -0.11 -6.50
CA ASN A 21 -3.62 -0.91 -7.72
C ASN A 21 -2.29 -0.70 -8.43
N VAL A 22 -1.83 0.54 -8.52
CA VAL A 22 -0.54 0.84 -9.14
C VAL A 22 0.61 0.23 -8.32
N THR A 23 0.53 0.35 -7.00
CA THR A 23 1.55 -0.24 -6.12
C THR A 23 1.64 -1.75 -6.35
N ALA A 24 0.50 -2.43 -6.36
CA ALA A 24 0.47 -3.88 -6.55
C ALA A 24 1.06 -4.28 -7.90
N LYS A 25 0.70 -3.55 -8.95
CA LYS A 25 1.16 -3.84 -10.29
C LYS A 25 2.68 -3.69 -10.43
N VAL A 26 3.21 -2.59 -9.92
CA VAL A 26 4.65 -2.33 -9.96
C VAL A 26 5.41 -3.35 -9.14
N CYS A 27 4.90 -3.69 -7.95
CA CYS A 27 5.53 -4.70 -7.12
C CYS A 27 5.59 -6.05 -7.83
N GLU A 28 4.51 -6.43 -8.49
CA GLU A 28 4.46 -7.68 -9.24
C GLU A 28 5.50 -7.70 -10.36
N GLU A 29 5.63 -6.58 -11.09
CA GLU A 29 6.55 -6.49 -12.23
C GLU A 29 8.01 -6.41 -11.80
N HIS A 30 8.28 -5.92 -10.61
CA HIS A 30 9.65 -5.70 -10.13
C HIS A 30 10.08 -6.61 -8.98
N GLY A 31 9.27 -7.62 -8.68
CA GLY A 31 9.63 -8.62 -7.68
C GLY A 31 9.63 -8.13 -6.25
N VAL A 32 8.83 -7.11 -5.95
CA VAL A 32 8.68 -6.57 -4.60
C VAL A 32 7.45 -7.19 -3.95
N ASN A 33 7.52 -7.46 -2.65
CA ASN A 33 6.37 -7.98 -1.92
C ASN A 33 5.30 -6.89 -1.80
N PRO A 34 4.15 -7.04 -2.46
CA PRO A 34 3.13 -5.98 -2.45
C PRO A 34 2.52 -5.73 -1.08
N CYS A 35 2.49 -6.74 -0.21
CA CYS A 35 1.95 -6.56 1.14
C CYS A 35 2.82 -5.62 1.96
N ILE A 36 4.14 -5.80 1.89
CA ILE A 36 5.08 -4.94 2.60
C ILE A 36 5.04 -3.53 2.02
N ALA A 37 5.05 -3.43 0.69
CA ALA A 37 5.00 -2.13 0.02
C ALA A 37 3.74 -1.37 0.40
N MET A 38 2.59 -2.03 0.40
CA MET A 38 1.34 -1.36 0.74
C MET A 38 1.30 -0.95 2.21
N ALA A 39 1.89 -1.75 3.10
CA ALA A 39 2.01 -1.37 4.51
C ALA A 39 2.85 -0.11 4.67
N GLN A 40 3.93 0.00 3.90
CA GLN A 40 4.77 1.20 3.91
C GLN A 40 4.01 2.42 3.40
N VAL A 41 3.20 2.25 2.35
CA VAL A 41 2.35 3.34 1.84
C VAL A 41 1.37 3.79 2.92
N LYS A 42 0.71 2.86 3.58
CA LYS A 42 -0.28 3.19 4.60
C LYS A 42 0.36 3.92 5.76
N ASN A 43 1.52 3.47 6.22
CA ASN A 43 2.22 4.14 7.31
C ASN A 43 2.69 5.53 6.91
N PHE A 44 3.17 5.69 5.69
CA PHE A 44 3.56 7.00 5.18
C PHE A 44 2.37 7.96 5.19
N LEU A 45 1.21 7.49 4.73
CA LEU A 45 0.01 8.32 4.69
C LEU A 45 -0.47 8.70 6.10
N ILE A 46 -0.39 7.75 7.05
CA ILE A 46 -0.75 8.03 8.44
C ILE A 46 0.17 9.09 9.03
N ASP A 47 1.46 9.01 8.74
CA ASP A 47 2.45 9.93 9.28
C ASP A 47 2.41 11.30 8.63
N THR A 48 1.68 11.46 7.54
CA THR A 48 1.57 12.71 6.84
C THR A 48 0.28 13.41 7.27
N PRO A 49 0.35 14.46 8.12
CA PRO A 49 -0.85 15.05 8.70
C PRO A 49 -1.76 15.72 7.67
N VAL A 50 -1.19 16.28 6.62
CA VAL A 50 -1.96 16.91 5.55
C VAL A 50 -1.52 16.34 4.22
N ILE A 51 -2.46 15.72 3.51
CA ILE A 51 -2.20 15.17 2.18
C ILE A 51 -2.95 16.03 1.19
N GLU A 52 -2.25 16.99 0.61
CA GLU A 52 -2.82 17.97 -0.29
C GLU A 52 -1.83 18.25 -1.40
N ASN A 53 -2.28 18.09 -2.63
CA ASN A 53 -1.46 18.26 -3.82
C ASN A 53 -0.15 17.46 -3.77
N MET A 54 -0.24 16.25 -3.24
CA MET A 54 0.90 15.37 -3.09
C MET A 54 1.29 14.78 -4.45
N LYS A 55 2.58 14.69 -4.69
CA LYS A 55 3.11 14.06 -5.90
C LYS A 55 3.25 12.56 -5.70
N PRO A 56 3.02 11.75 -6.76
CA PRO A 56 3.27 10.32 -6.67
C PRO A 56 4.70 9.98 -6.27
N GLU A 57 5.64 10.82 -6.63
CA GLU A 57 7.06 10.65 -6.29
C GLU A 57 7.28 10.55 -4.79
N ALA A 58 6.47 11.26 -4.00
CA ALA A 58 6.58 11.19 -2.55
C ALA A 58 6.33 9.78 -2.04
N ILE A 59 5.42 9.06 -2.67
CA ILE A 59 5.10 7.69 -2.30
C ILE A 59 6.16 6.73 -2.82
N SER A 60 6.56 6.87 -4.08
CA SER A 60 7.52 5.96 -4.67
C SER A 60 8.89 6.02 -3.99
N GLU A 61 9.28 7.19 -3.49
CA GLU A 61 10.53 7.33 -2.76
C GLU A 61 10.53 6.55 -1.45
N VAL A 62 9.36 6.31 -0.88
CA VAL A 62 9.24 5.53 0.34
C VAL A 62 9.36 4.04 0.06
N ILE A 63 8.66 3.54 -0.96
CA ILE A 63 8.55 2.11 -1.20
C ILE A 63 9.58 1.56 -2.17
N PHE A 64 10.09 2.37 -3.09
CA PHE A 64 11.01 1.91 -4.13
C PHE A 64 12.32 2.67 -4.14
N LYS A 65 12.75 3.19 -3.01
CA LYS A 65 13.96 4.04 -2.96
C LYS A 65 15.21 3.34 -3.47
N ASP A 66 15.28 2.02 -3.32
CA ASP A 66 16.44 1.23 -3.76
C ASP A 66 16.25 0.63 -5.15
N LYS A 67 15.16 0.96 -5.82
CA LYS A 67 14.81 0.40 -7.13
C LYS A 67 14.38 1.53 -8.07
N PRO A 68 15.35 2.19 -8.72
CA PRO A 68 15.01 3.34 -9.59
C PRO A 68 14.07 2.99 -10.74
N GLN A 69 14.16 1.77 -11.27
CA GLN A 69 13.26 1.37 -12.35
C GLN A 69 11.83 1.20 -11.87
N ALA A 70 11.66 0.67 -10.66
CA ALA A 70 10.33 0.55 -10.06
C ALA A 70 9.76 1.93 -9.74
N THR A 71 10.59 2.84 -9.26
CA THR A 71 10.19 4.22 -9.00
C THR A 71 9.67 4.89 -10.27
N ALA A 72 10.44 4.77 -11.36
CA ALA A 72 10.05 5.37 -12.63
C ALA A 72 8.75 4.76 -13.15
N ASP A 73 8.61 3.45 -13.05
CA ASP A 73 7.42 2.75 -13.50
C ASP A 73 6.19 3.16 -12.68
N PHE A 74 6.34 3.26 -11.36
CA PHE A 74 5.26 3.72 -10.49
C PHE A 74 4.79 5.12 -10.88
N ASN A 75 5.74 6.04 -11.04
CA ASN A 75 5.40 7.41 -11.39
C ASN A 75 4.72 7.49 -12.76
N ALA A 76 5.22 6.72 -13.73
CA ALA A 76 4.63 6.69 -15.07
C ALA A 76 3.20 6.16 -15.03
N LYS A 77 2.96 5.09 -14.26
CA LYS A 77 1.63 4.52 -14.14
C LYS A 77 0.66 5.45 -13.44
N MET A 78 1.12 6.16 -12.41
CA MET A 78 0.29 7.15 -11.73
C MET A 78 -0.09 8.28 -12.68
N HIS A 79 0.88 8.76 -13.45
CA HIS A 79 0.62 9.81 -14.43
C HIS A 79 -0.38 9.34 -15.49
N SER A 80 -0.27 8.09 -15.93
CA SER A 80 -1.20 7.56 -16.93
C SER A 80 -2.63 7.45 -16.40
N LYS A 81 -2.79 7.39 -15.08
CA LYS A 81 -4.11 7.40 -14.43
C LYS A 81 -4.58 8.82 -14.15
N GLY A 82 -3.82 9.83 -14.57
CA GLY A 82 -4.18 11.23 -14.39
C GLY A 82 -3.78 11.81 -13.03
N ILE A 83 -2.93 11.13 -12.29
CA ILE A 83 -2.48 11.61 -10.98
C ILE A 83 -1.04 12.09 -11.09
N ASN A 84 -0.85 13.40 -11.08
CA ASN A 84 0.47 14.02 -11.23
C ASN A 84 0.91 14.67 -9.92
N GLU A 85 0.21 15.71 -9.48
CA GLU A 85 0.56 16.45 -8.28
C GLU A 85 -0.70 16.76 -7.49
N ASN A 86 -1.64 15.82 -7.53
CA ASN A 86 -2.99 16.12 -7.07
C ASN A 86 -3.55 15.03 -6.15
N ILE A 87 -2.70 14.36 -5.42
CA ILE A 87 -3.18 13.41 -4.41
C ILE A 87 -3.68 14.21 -3.23
N ASN A 88 -4.98 14.13 -2.96
CA ASN A 88 -5.63 14.85 -1.87
C ASN A 88 -6.48 13.85 -1.09
N LEU A 89 -6.10 13.59 0.15
CA LEU A 89 -6.81 12.65 1.00
C LEU A 89 -7.15 13.28 2.33
N ASP A 90 -8.39 13.09 2.78
CA ASP A 90 -8.82 13.58 4.10
C ASP A 90 -8.14 12.78 5.20
N ARG A 91 -7.78 13.46 6.27
CA ARG A 91 -7.13 12.82 7.41
C ARG A 91 -7.98 11.69 7.99
N SER A 92 -9.28 11.92 8.17
CA SER A 92 -10.16 10.91 8.74
C SER A 92 -10.26 9.68 7.84
N PHE A 93 -10.34 9.88 6.53
CA PHE A 93 -10.36 8.79 5.57
C PHE A 93 -9.06 8.00 5.64
N THR A 94 -7.93 8.70 5.65
CA THR A 94 -6.60 8.08 5.66
C THR A 94 -6.41 7.22 6.91
N LEU A 95 -6.76 7.75 8.08
CA LEU A 95 -6.63 7.01 9.32
C LEU A 95 -7.48 5.74 9.30
N LYS A 96 -8.69 5.85 8.80
CA LYS A 96 -9.61 4.73 8.75
C LYS A 96 -9.13 3.63 7.79
N LYS A 97 -8.64 4.02 6.60
CA LYS A 97 -8.23 3.06 5.59
C LYS A 97 -6.83 2.50 5.80
N ALA A 98 -5.94 3.30 6.37
CA ALA A 98 -4.55 2.91 6.52
C ALA A 98 -4.22 2.29 7.87
N GLU A 99 -5.13 2.36 8.82
CA GLU A 99 -4.91 1.84 10.17
C GLU A 99 -4.61 0.35 10.17
N ASN A 100 -5.37 -0.41 9.41
CA ASN A 100 -5.22 -1.86 9.34
C ASN A 100 -4.89 -2.32 7.94
N HIS A 101 -4.20 -3.43 7.88
CA HIS A 101 -3.83 -4.07 6.63
C HIS A 101 -4.37 -5.49 6.63
N SER A 102 -5.06 -5.87 5.56
CA SER A 102 -5.61 -7.22 5.41
C SER A 102 -4.99 -7.89 4.21
N ILE A 103 -4.60 -9.13 4.37
CA ILE A 103 -4.11 -9.95 3.26
C ILE A 103 -4.94 -11.23 3.19
N LYS A 104 -5.02 -11.77 1.99
CA LYS A 104 -5.75 -13.01 1.76
C LYS A 104 -4.88 -13.93 0.92
N THR A 105 -4.74 -15.17 1.35
CA THR A 105 -3.99 -16.15 0.61
C THR A 105 -4.90 -16.87 -0.40
N ASP A 106 -4.29 -17.56 -1.35
CA ASP A 106 -5.04 -18.35 -2.33
C ASP A 106 -5.76 -19.54 -1.69
N SER A 107 -5.34 -19.94 -0.50
CA SER A 107 -6.01 -21.01 0.25
C SER A 107 -7.21 -20.52 1.07
N GLY A 108 -7.50 -19.21 1.02
CA GLY A 108 -8.65 -18.64 1.69
C GLY A 108 -8.41 -18.10 3.09
N ILE A 109 -7.16 -18.11 3.54
CA ILE A 109 -6.81 -17.57 4.85
C ILE A 109 -6.72 -16.05 4.76
N GLU A 110 -7.42 -15.36 5.65
CA GLU A 110 -7.36 -13.90 5.74
C GLU A 110 -6.70 -13.51 7.06
N ILE A 111 -5.78 -12.55 6.98
CA ILE A 111 -5.09 -12.03 8.15
C ILE A 111 -5.22 -10.51 8.14
N THR A 112 -5.70 -9.96 9.26
CA THR A 112 -5.83 -8.51 9.44
C THR A 112 -4.98 -8.10 10.64
N PHE A 113 -4.20 -7.04 10.46
CA PHE A 113 -3.29 -6.57 11.50
C PHE A 113 -3.05 -5.08 11.33
N PRO A 114 -2.56 -4.38 12.38
CA PRO A 114 -2.20 -2.97 12.22
C PRO A 114 -1.09 -2.80 11.19
N SER A 115 -1.16 -1.72 10.41
CA SER A 115 -0.26 -1.53 9.28
C SER A 115 1.21 -1.47 9.67
N ASP A 116 1.53 -1.00 10.87
CA ASP A 116 2.93 -0.91 11.32
C ASP A 116 3.51 -2.26 11.75
N THR A 117 2.67 -3.28 11.95
CA THR A 117 3.12 -4.60 12.38
C THR A 117 4.10 -5.22 11.39
N LEU A 118 3.91 -4.99 10.10
CA LEU A 118 4.78 -5.56 9.07
C LEU A 118 6.18 -4.96 9.05
N LEU A 119 6.35 -3.76 9.58
CA LEU A 119 7.61 -3.03 9.44
C LEU A 119 8.64 -3.37 10.51
N ASP A 120 8.21 -3.95 11.62
CA ASP A 120 9.12 -4.25 12.72
C ASP A 120 9.61 -5.71 12.77
N ASN A 121 8.97 -6.60 11.99
CA ASN A 121 9.30 -8.03 11.93
C ASN A 121 9.26 -8.74 13.27
N GLU A 122 8.68 -8.14 14.28
CA GLU A 122 8.60 -8.76 15.60
C GLU A 122 7.38 -9.66 15.75
N HIS A 123 6.30 -9.35 15.04
CA HIS A 123 5.06 -10.08 15.17
C HIS A 123 4.66 -10.82 13.89
N LEU A 124 5.12 -10.35 12.74
CA LEU A 124 4.77 -10.94 11.46
C LEU A 124 5.99 -10.95 10.55
N GLU A 125 6.23 -12.09 9.92
CA GLU A 125 7.38 -12.23 9.04
C GLU A 125 6.98 -12.99 7.78
N PHE A 126 7.40 -12.50 6.61
CA PHE A 126 7.25 -13.21 5.35
C PHE A 126 8.54 -13.97 5.04
N ILE A 127 8.39 -15.24 4.70
CA ILE A 127 9.53 -16.11 4.40
C ILE A 127 9.39 -16.61 2.97
N ASP A 128 10.40 -16.35 2.14
CA ASP A 128 10.43 -16.87 0.78
C ASP A 128 11.01 -18.27 0.81
N GLU A 129 10.22 -19.24 0.40
CA GLU A 129 10.66 -20.63 0.37
C GLU A 129 11.39 -20.94 -0.93
N ALA A 130 12.20 -21.98 -0.89
CA ALA A 130 13.00 -22.38 -2.04
C ALA A 130 12.16 -22.83 -3.25
N ASP A 131 10.94 -23.29 -3.00
CA ASP A 131 10.05 -23.76 -4.08
C ASP A 131 9.22 -22.64 -4.71
N GLY A 132 9.47 -21.40 -4.30
CA GLY A 132 8.75 -20.24 -4.86
C GLY A 132 7.49 -19.87 -4.11
N THR A 133 7.15 -20.60 -3.07
CA THR A 133 6.01 -20.22 -2.24
C THR A 133 6.43 -19.25 -1.15
N ILE A 134 5.44 -18.67 -0.47
CA ILE A 134 5.68 -17.72 0.61
C ILE A 134 5.02 -18.26 1.87
N SER A 135 5.78 -18.27 2.96
CA SER A 135 5.25 -18.61 4.28
C SER A 135 5.13 -17.36 5.13
N ILE A 136 4.17 -17.37 6.04
CA ILE A 136 3.97 -16.26 6.96
C ILE A 136 4.12 -16.79 8.37
N ARG A 137 4.99 -16.16 9.16
CA ARG A 137 5.21 -16.55 10.55
C ARG A 137 4.66 -15.48 11.47
N LEU A 138 3.79 -15.89 12.40
CA LEU A 138 3.29 -15.02 13.46
C LEU A 138 4.10 -15.33 14.72
N LYS A 139 4.71 -14.30 15.29
CA LYS A 139 5.67 -14.45 16.39
C LYS A 139 5.22 -13.69 17.62
N ASN A 140 5.77 -14.10 18.77
CA ASN A 140 5.60 -13.40 20.04
C ASN A 140 4.14 -13.30 20.47
N ILE A 141 3.38 -14.37 20.20
CA ILE A 141 1.98 -14.44 20.58
C ILE A 141 1.89 -15.07 21.96
N THR A 142 1.34 -14.33 22.91
CA THR A 142 1.17 -14.84 24.27
C THR A 142 -0.19 -15.49 24.50
N LYS A 143 -1.17 -15.16 23.66
CA LYS A 143 -2.52 -15.65 23.83
C LYS A 143 -3.26 -15.65 22.50
N ILE A 144 -4.02 -16.70 22.22
CA ILE A 144 -4.87 -16.78 21.03
C ILE A 144 -6.30 -16.85 21.49
N ILE A 145 -7.14 -15.97 20.92
CA ILE A 145 -8.53 -15.88 21.27
C ILE A 145 -9.38 -16.33 20.09
N ASN A 146 -10.27 -17.25 20.32
CA ASN A 146 -11.21 -17.68 19.30
C ASN A 146 -12.35 -16.68 19.16
N ARG A 147 -12.67 -16.37 17.92
CA ARG A 147 -13.78 -15.47 17.64
C ARG A 147 -14.78 -16.08 16.73
#